data_1defcc14581974dfb094dbb3ca91265a
#
_entry.id   1defcc14581974dfb094dbb3ca91265a
#
_cell.length_a   1.000
_cell.length_b   1.000
_cell.length_c   1.000
_cell.angle_alpha   90.00
_cell.angle_beta   90.00
_cell.angle_gamma   90.00
#
_symmetry.space_group_name_H-M   'P 1'
#
loop_
_entity.id
_entity.type
_entity.pdbx_description
1 polymer ?
#
loop_
_entity_poly.entity_id
_entity_poly.type
_entity_poly.pdbx_seq_one_letter_code
_entity_poly.pdbx_strand_id
1 'polypeptide(L)'
;DLSINGLSGNSIRYFLDGMPLDTKGSGVSLANLPVNIIDRIEIYKGVVPASLGTDALGGAINIITKQDKKNYLDVSYGIGSFHTHKADLNAQFVEPKTGLIIRPTVGVNYSKNDYRMKDVQMRDESGDNFIYGNPKRFHDDYFSLLGQIEVGVANRSWADAFFVSASYSKTDKELQTGSVQDKVYGMAEKNSDAWNISAHYQKRNFILKNMQLNAALSHTWDHSLTVDTTYRKYYWDGGYIDGQRNEIMGKERSMRHYKRPLTVVRANLDYKLNNHHNFNLNYHLSRTGNDRYDDLDTTFEPSNDVVTKHILGFSYNQSLLDGKMENVFFIKDYINHPNIRQTDQPSVTGSEAVQGSTTKNYLGYGVGLRYTVAEALAVKVSYEHSVRLPIARELLGNGTNIYANVALKPENSDNFNA
;
A
#
# COMPACT_ATOMS: atom_id res chain seq x y z
N ASP A 1 -4.53 -7.06 -11.51
CA ASP A 1 -3.43 -6.32 -10.87
C ASP A 1 -2.64 -5.54 -11.91
N LEU A 2 -2.13 -4.36 -11.51
CA LEU A 2 -1.18 -3.60 -12.33
C LEU A 2 0.17 -4.31 -12.35
N SER A 3 0.83 -4.32 -13.50
CA SER A 3 2.19 -4.83 -13.64
C SER A 3 3.11 -3.79 -14.29
N ILE A 4 4.36 -3.74 -13.85
CA ILE A 4 5.41 -2.92 -14.44
C ILE A 4 6.58 -3.85 -14.75
N ASN A 5 7.03 -3.90 -15.99
CA ASN A 5 8.13 -4.76 -16.44
C ASN A 5 7.93 -6.26 -16.06
N GLY A 6 6.68 -6.76 -16.10
CA GLY A 6 6.36 -8.14 -15.72
C GLY A 6 6.26 -8.40 -14.21
N LEU A 7 6.60 -7.43 -13.37
CA LEU A 7 6.46 -7.51 -11.91
C LEU A 7 5.12 -6.93 -11.46
N SER A 8 4.51 -7.51 -10.42
CA SER A 8 3.20 -7.11 -9.88
C SER A 8 3.15 -7.25 -8.36
N GLY A 9 2.00 -6.95 -7.76
CA GLY A 9 1.77 -7.11 -6.33
C GLY A 9 2.74 -6.29 -5.48
N ASN A 10 3.39 -6.92 -4.51
CA ASN A 10 4.30 -6.25 -3.55
C ASN A 10 5.61 -5.73 -4.17
N SER A 11 5.94 -6.10 -5.41
CA SER A 11 7.10 -5.59 -6.12
C SER A 11 6.91 -4.16 -6.65
N ILE A 12 5.66 -3.67 -6.68
CA ILE A 12 5.31 -2.29 -7.01
C ILE A 12 4.85 -1.59 -5.73
N ARG A 13 5.33 -0.37 -5.53
CA ARG A 13 4.91 0.47 -4.40
C ARG A 13 4.01 1.59 -4.85
N TYR A 14 2.97 1.84 -4.06
CA TYR A 14 1.98 2.89 -4.31
C TYR A 14 2.13 4.00 -3.28
N PHE A 15 2.07 5.24 -3.75
CA PHE A 15 2.21 6.43 -2.93
C PHE A 15 1.09 7.41 -3.22
N LEU A 16 0.72 8.18 -2.21
CA LEU A 16 -0.13 9.36 -2.30
C LEU A 16 0.67 10.53 -1.75
N ASP A 17 0.98 11.53 -2.61
CA ASP A 17 1.86 12.66 -2.30
C ASP A 17 3.20 12.22 -1.67
N GLY A 18 3.75 11.12 -2.17
CA GLY A 18 4.98 10.52 -1.69
C GLY A 18 4.88 9.75 -0.37
N MET A 19 3.73 9.68 0.29
CA MET A 19 3.50 8.78 1.43
C MET A 19 2.99 7.42 0.96
N PRO A 20 3.45 6.32 1.54
CA PRO A 20 2.93 4.99 1.18
C PRO A 20 1.41 4.92 1.34
N LEU A 21 0.72 4.35 0.36
CA LEU A 21 -0.75 4.30 0.34
C LEU A 21 -1.33 3.46 1.48
N ASP A 22 -0.61 2.47 1.96
CA ASP A 22 -0.98 1.62 3.11
C ASP A 22 -1.11 2.40 4.43
N THR A 23 -0.57 3.62 4.51
CA THR A 23 -0.86 4.55 5.63
C THR A 23 -2.33 4.97 5.73
N LYS A 24 -3.15 4.70 4.72
CA LYS A 24 -4.60 4.97 4.75
C LYS A 24 -5.43 3.78 5.26
N GLY A 25 -4.77 2.66 5.57
CA GLY A 25 -5.38 1.43 6.05
C GLY A 25 -5.40 0.31 5.01
N SER A 26 -5.48 -0.93 5.47
CA SER A 26 -5.41 -2.14 4.64
C SER A 26 -6.61 -2.31 3.68
N GLY A 27 -7.71 -1.62 3.93
CA GLY A 27 -8.87 -1.59 3.05
C GLY A 27 -8.76 -0.59 1.90
N VAL A 28 -7.78 0.33 1.92
CA VAL A 28 -7.61 1.36 0.88
C VAL A 28 -6.75 0.85 -0.26
N SER A 29 -7.22 1.02 -1.47
CA SER A 29 -6.53 0.66 -2.71
C SER A 29 -6.69 1.77 -3.75
N LEU A 30 -5.98 1.67 -4.87
CA LEU A 30 -6.14 2.61 -5.99
C LEU A 30 -7.58 2.67 -6.50
N ALA A 31 -8.33 1.57 -6.43
CA ALA A 31 -9.69 1.48 -6.98
C ALA A 31 -10.72 2.27 -6.15
N ASN A 32 -10.45 2.49 -4.87
CA ASN A 32 -11.38 3.20 -3.96
C ASN A 32 -10.89 4.60 -3.54
N LEU A 33 -9.80 5.10 -4.13
CA LEU A 33 -9.44 6.51 -3.98
C LEU A 33 -10.41 7.41 -4.77
N PRO A 34 -10.82 8.55 -4.22
CA PRO A 34 -11.57 9.57 -4.96
C PRO A 34 -10.77 10.08 -6.16
N VAL A 35 -11.31 9.93 -7.37
CA VAL A 35 -10.59 10.33 -8.60
C VAL A 35 -10.42 11.85 -8.70
N ASN A 36 -11.36 12.59 -8.14
CA ASN A 36 -11.39 14.05 -8.20
C ASN A 36 -10.28 14.74 -7.36
N ILE A 37 -9.56 14.00 -6.48
CA ILE A 37 -8.39 14.56 -5.79
C ILE A 37 -7.13 14.56 -6.64
N ILE A 38 -7.09 13.79 -7.74
CA ILE A 38 -5.88 13.51 -8.50
C ILE A 38 -5.57 14.68 -9.44
N ASP A 39 -4.34 15.18 -9.37
CA ASP A 39 -3.76 16.10 -10.34
C ASP A 39 -3.05 15.31 -11.46
N ARG A 40 -2.12 14.44 -11.07
CA ARG A 40 -1.36 13.59 -11.98
C ARG A 40 -0.89 12.30 -11.32
N ILE A 41 -0.52 11.34 -12.15
CA ILE A 41 0.06 10.06 -11.73
C ILE A 41 1.49 9.99 -12.27
N GLU A 42 2.46 9.80 -11.38
CA GLU A 42 3.87 9.61 -11.71
C GLU A 42 4.18 8.11 -11.66
N ILE A 43 4.65 7.56 -12.77
CA ILE A 43 5.00 6.14 -12.87
C ILE A 43 6.52 6.02 -13.05
N TYR A 44 7.18 5.42 -12.08
CA TYR A 44 8.61 5.13 -12.09
C TYR A 44 8.82 3.68 -12.51
N LYS A 45 9.39 3.48 -13.70
CA LYS A 45 9.71 2.17 -14.25
C LYS A 45 11.20 1.92 -14.13
N GLY A 46 11.57 0.82 -13.50
CA GLY A 46 12.98 0.49 -13.26
C GLY A 46 13.56 1.31 -12.10
N VAL A 47 14.34 2.33 -12.36
CA VAL A 47 14.97 3.15 -11.30
C VAL A 47 13.95 4.00 -10.56
N VAL A 48 13.79 3.73 -9.26
CA VAL A 48 12.92 4.51 -8.38
C VAL A 48 13.76 5.55 -7.63
N PRO A 49 13.38 6.85 -7.68
CA PRO A 49 14.12 7.90 -7.01
C PRO A 49 14.38 7.59 -5.54
N ALA A 50 15.60 7.84 -5.07
CA ALA A 50 15.96 7.65 -3.66
C ALA A 50 15.07 8.50 -2.74
N SER A 51 14.58 9.65 -3.22
CA SER A 51 13.66 10.53 -2.51
C SER A 51 12.32 9.89 -2.15
N LEU A 52 11.87 8.82 -2.82
CA LEU A 52 10.68 8.06 -2.42
C LEU A 52 10.97 7.09 -1.27
N GLY A 53 12.24 6.75 -1.00
CA GLY A 53 12.63 5.91 0.14
C GLY A 53 11.95 4.56 0.13
N THR A 54 11.95 3.86 -1.00
CA THR A 54 11.20 2.61 -1.18
C THR A 54 12.10 1.42 -1.47
N ASP A 55 11.61 0.24 -1.13
CA ASP A 55 12.16 -1.08 -1.41
C ASP A 55 11.46 -1.77 -2.60
N ALA A 56 10.99 -1.01 -3.61
CA ALA A 56 10.34 -1.54 -4.82
C ALA A 56 11.35 -2.17 -5.78
N LEU A 57 11.00 -3.32 -6.39
CA LEU A 57 11.79 -3.96 -7.46
C LEU A 57 11.28 -3.59 -8.85
N GLY A 58 9.95 -3.60 -9.04
CA GLY A 58 9.33 -3.36 -10.36
C GLY A 58 9.12 -1.91 -10.69
N GLY A 59 9.10 -1.05 -9.68
CA GLY A 59 8.84 0.38 -9.83
C GLY A 59 7.90 0.93 -8.76
N ALA A 60 7.55 2.21 -8.94
CA ALA A 60 6.64 2.90 -8.03
C ALA A 60 5.61 3.72 -8.80
N ILE A 61 4.43 3.86 -8.21
CA ILE A 61 3.35 4.72 -8.69
C ILE A 61 3.05 5.74 -7.60
N ASN A 62 3.23 7.02 -7.91
CA ASN A 62 2.96 8.11 -7.00
C ASN A 62 1.79 8.95 -7.53
N ILE A 63 0.70 8.97 -6.78
CA ILE A 63 -0.46 9.79 -7.08
C ILE A 63 -0.23 11.15 -6.43
N ILE A 64 -0.23 12.20 -7.25
CA ILE A 64 -0.11 13.58 -6.77
C ILE A 64 -1.50 14.18 -6.72
N THR A 65 -1.84 14.73 -5.55
CA THR A 65 -3.13 15.41 -5.36
C THR A 65 -3.08 16.86 -5.82
N LYS A 66 -4.25 17.42 -6.13
CA LYS A 66 -4.39 18.83 -6.51
C LYS A 66 -3.86 19.75 -5.42
N GLN A 67 -2.95 20.66 -5.79
CA GLN A 67 -2.34 21.65 -4.91
C GLN A 67 -2.82 23.07 -5.24
N ASP A 68 -4.09 23.23 -5.58
CA ASP A 68 -4.67 24.51 -5.91
C ASP A 68 -4.54 25.52 -4.77
N LYS A 69 -4.43 26.81 -5.14
CA LYS A 69 -4.35 27.92 -4.19
C LYS A 69 -5.70 28.62 -3.99
N LYS A 70 -6.75 28.12 -4.62
CA LYS A 70 -8.10 28.72 -4.64
C LYS A 70 -9.09 27.84 -3.89
N ASN A 71 -10.16 28.47 -3.43
CA ASN A 71 -11.33 27.74 -2.93
C ASN A 71 -11.96 26.96 -4.07
N TYR A 72 -12.32 25.72 -3.81
CA TYR A 72 -13.09 24.87 -4.74
C TYR A 72 -13.96 23.87 -3.97
N LEU A 73 -14.98 23.41 -4.65
CA LEU A 73 -15.80 22.28 -4.26
C LEU A 73 -16.01 21.42 -5.49
N ASP A 74 -15.63 20.16 -5.41
CA ASP A 74 -15.74 19.15 -6.46
C ASP A 74 -16.55 17.99 -5.89
N VAL A 75 -17.70 17.71 -6.51
CA VAL A 75 -18.61 16.63 -6.12
C VAL A 75 -18.86 15.78 -7.35
N SER A 76 -18.70 14.48 -7.22
CA SER A 76 -19.03 13.54 -8.29
C SER A 76 -19.91 12.41 -7.77
N TYR A 77 -20.80 11.94 -8.63
CA TYR A 77 -21.59 10.74 -8.41
C TYR A 77 -21.63 9.92 -9.69
N GLY A 78 -21.37 8.64 -9.54
CA GLY A 78 -21.39 7.67 -10.64
C GLY A 78 -22.25 6.47 -10.30
N ILE A 79 -22.97 5.97 -11.30
CA ILE A 79 -23.72 4.72 -11.21
C ILE A 79 -23.22 3.76 -12.30
N GLY A 80 -23.13 2.49 -11.97
CA GLY A 80 -22.67 1.44 -12.87
C GLY A 80 -23.49 0.16 -12.77
N SER A 81 -23.12 -0.84 -13.56
CA SER A 81 -23.73 -2.16 -13.53
C SER A 81 -23.59 -2.80 -12.14
N PHE A 82 -24.48 -3.75 -11.84
CA PHE A 82 -24.46 -4.54 -10.59
C PHE A 82 -24.65 -3.68 -9.33
N HIS A 83 -25.53 -2.65 -9.43
CA HIS A 83 -25.82 -1.69 -8.37
C HIS A 83 -24.55 -1.01 -7.85
N THR A 84 -23.64 -0.65 -8.76
CA THR A 84 -22.42 0.08 -8.39
C THR A 84 -22.75 1.56 -8.26
N HIS A 85 -22.37 2.13 -7.12
CA HIS A 85 -22.53 3.55 -6.78
C HIS A 85 -21.17 4.08 -6.30
N LYS A 86 -20.75 5.22 -6.86
CA LYS A 86 -19.58 5.97 -6.41
C LYS A 86 -19.98 7.40 -6.11
N ALA A 87 -19.63 7.91 -4.94
CA ALA A 87 -19.83 9.30 -4.57
C ALA A 87 -18.54 9.86 -3.98
N ASP A 88 -18.05 10.95 -4.57
CA ASP A 88 -16.83 11.61 -4.11
C ASP A 88 -17.10 13.10 -3.86
N LEU A 89 -16.54 13.61 -2.76
CA LEU A 89 -16.49 15.02 -2.42
C LEU A 89 -15.05 15.40 -2.14
N ASN A 90 -14.58 16.47 -2.77
CA ASN A 90 -13.31 17.10 -2.48
C ASN A 90 -13.47 18.60 -2.47
N ALA A 91 -13.03 19.27 -1.40
CA ALA A 91 -13.13 20.71 -1.29
C ALA A 91 -11.87 21.32 -0.69
N GLN A 92 -11.68 22.59 -0.93
CA GLN A 92 -10.63 23.38 -0.29
C GLN A 92 -11.15 24.75 0.08
N PHE A 93 -10.89 25.14 1.31
CA PHE A 93 -11.16 26.47 1.84
C PHE A 93 -9.83 27.11 2.22
N VAL A 94 -9.57 28.29 1.67
CA VAL A 94 -8.36 29.07 1.92
C VAL A 94 -8.77 30.40 2.53
N GLU A 95 -8.23 30.72 3.71
CA GLU A 95 -8.35 32.05 4.32
C GLU A 95 -7.10 32.88 3.98
N PRO A 96 -7.21 33.90 3.10
CA PRO A 96 -6.04 34.62 2.58
C PRO A 96 -5.24 35.35 3.65
N LYS A 97 -5.91 35.89 4.69
CA LYS A 97 -5.25 36.70 5.74
C LYS A 97 -4.37 35.82 6.64
N THR A 98 -4.89 34.71 7.07
CA THR A 98 -4.20 33.79 7.98
C THR A 98 -3.39 32.72 7.23
N GLY A 99 -3.64 32.49 5.92
CA GLY A 99 -3.08 31.41 5.12
C GLY A 99 -3.54 30.03 5.60
N LEU A 100 -4.61 29.98 6.41
CA LEU A 100 -5.22 28.72 6.83
C LEU A 100 -5.86 28.05 5.63
N ILE A 101 -5.63 26.74 5.49
CA ILE A 101 -6.19 25.89 4.45
C ILE A 101 -6.86 24.71 5.13
N ILE A 102 -8.09 24.42 4.72
CA ILE A 102 -8.86 23.24 5.17
C ILE A 102 -9.30 22.47 3.95
N ARG A 103 -9.01 21.16 3.92
CA ARG A 103 -9.32 20.24 2.82
C ARG A 103 -10.10 19.03 3.31
N PRO A 104 -11.43 19.02 3.27
CA PRO A 104 -12.22 17.81 3.46
C PRO A 104 -12.26 16.99 2.16
N THR A 105 -12.12 15.67 2.30
CA THR A 105 -12.26 14.69 1.23
C THR A 105 -13.11 13.53 1.73
N VAL A 106 -14.07 13.09 0.94
CA VAL A 106 -14.89 11.91 1.22
C VAL A 106 -15.07 11.12 -0.07
N GLY A 107 -14.87 9.81 0.01
CA GLY A 107 -15.17 8.87 -1.07
C GLY A 107 -15.97 7.69 -0.54
N VAL A 108 -17.08 7.37 -1.20
CA VAL A 108 -17.94 6.23 -0.88
C VAL A 108 -18.11 5.38 -2.13
N ASN A 109 -17.93 4.08 -2.01
CA ASN A 109 -18.19 3.13 -3.07
C ASN A 109 -19.04 1.99 -2.53
N TYR A 110 -20.05 1.59 -3.27
CA TYR A 110 -20.86 0.41 -3.05
C TYR A 110 -21.03 -0.36 -4.36
N SER A 111 -21.00 -1.66 -4.31
CA SER A 111 -21.36 -2.52 -5.42
C SER A 111 -21.88 -3.86 -4.92
N LYS A 112 -22.98 -4.31 -5.47
CA LYS A 112 -23.52 -5.64 -5.18
C LYS A 112 -22.71 -6.75 -5.84
N ASN A 113 -21.99 -6.46 -6.93
CA ASN A 113 -21.15 -7.40 -7.70
C ASN A 113 -21.87 -8.70 -8.12
N ASP A 114 -23.20 -8.68 -8.28
CA ASP A 114 -24.04 -9.85 -8.57
C ASP A 114 -24.02 -10.24 -10.06
N TYR A 115 -22.87 -10.09 -10.71
CA TYR A 115 -22.69 -10.43 -12.13
C TYR A 115 -22.60 -11.93 -12.37
N ARG A 116 -22.93 -12.33 -13.61
CA ARG A 116 -22.80 -13.70 -14.07
C ARG A 116 -21.37 -13.94 -14.57
N MET A 117 -20.73 -14.94 -14.00
CA MET A 117 -19.40 -15.38 -14.44
C MET A 117 -19.53 -16.32 -15.63
N LYS A 118 -18.45 -16.52 -16.40
CA LYS A 118 -18.41 -17.42 -17.57
C LYS A 118 -17.40 -18.54 -17.33
N ASP A 119 -17.75 -19.72 -17.79
CA ASP A 119 -16.89 -20.90 -17.82
C ASP A 119 -16.24 -21.22 -16.46
N VAL A 120 -17.03 -21.11 -15.38
CA VAL A 120 -16.57 -21.41 -14.04
C VAL A 120 -16.53 -22.91 -13.82
N GLN A 121 -15.39 -23.42 -13.35
CA GLN A 121 -15.30 -24.78 -12.88
C GLN A 121 -16.06 -24.92 -11.55
N MET A 122 -17.08 -25.75 -11.56
CA MET A 122 -17.96 -25.99 -10.43
C MET A 122 -18.00 -27.49 -10.15
N ARG A 123 -18.49 -27.87 -8.97
CA ARG A 123 -18.86 -29.25 -8.67
C ARG A 123 -20.31 -29.49 -9.03
N ASP A 124 -20.61 -30.69 -9.54
CA ASP A 124 -21.99 -31.14 -9.72
C ASP A 124 -22.72 -31.33 -8.40
N GLU A 125 -24.01 -31.63 -8.43
CA GLU A 125 -24.84 -31.82 -7.21
C GLU A 125 -24.34 -32.98 -6.32
N SER A 126 -23.69 -33.99 -6.90
CA SER A 126 -23.07 -35.09 -6.15
C SER A 126 -21.77 -34.66 -5.47
N GLY A 127 -21.12 -33.59 -5.95
CA GLY A 127 -19.83 -33.12 -5.51
C GLY A 127 -18.63 -33.91 -6.03
N ASP A 128 -18.85 -34.92 -6.86
CA ASP A 128 -17.84 -35.86 -7.33
C ASP A 128 -17.18 -35.42 -8.66
N ASN A 129 -17.94 -34.74 -9.53
CA ASN A 129 -17.45 -34.34 -10.84
C ASN A 129 -17.31 -32.85 -11.00
N PHE A 130 -16.36 -32.43 -11.83
CA PHE A 130 -16.26 -31.04 -12.26
C PHE A 130 -17.12 -30.83 -13.50
N ILE A 131 -17.91 -29.77 -13.45
CA ILE A 131 -18.70 -29.23 -14.57
C ILE A 131 -18.33 -27.79 -14.81
N TYR A 132 -18.61 -27.27 -16.01
CA TYR A 132 -18.43 -25.86 -16.33
C TYR A 132 -19.79 -25.21 -16.51
N GLY A 133 -19.94 -24.01 -15.93
CA GLY A 133 -21.20 -23.27 -15.97
C GLY A 133 -21.00 -21.77 -15.86
N ASN A 134 -22.12 -21.05 -15.94
CA ASN A 134 -22.15 -19.60 -15.88
C ASN A 134 -22.97 -19.12 -14.67
N PRO A 135 -22.48 -19.34 -13.44
CA PRO A 135 -23.22 -18.98 -12.23
C PRO A 135 -23.29 -17.47 -12.04
N LYS A 136 -24.30 -17.02 -11.31
CA LYS A 136 -24.44 -15.66 -10.82
C LYS A 136 -23.80 -15.58 -9.42
N ARG A 137 -23.04 -14.52 -9.14
CA ARG A 137 -22.56 -14.25 -7.79
C ARG A 137 -23.75 -13.82 -6.90
N PHE A 138 -23.73 -14.23 -5.63
CA PHE A 138 -24.84 -13.97 -4.68
C PHE A 138 -24.35 -13.50 -3.30
N HIS A 139 -23.01 -13.59 -3.02
CA HIS A 139 -22.37 -13.20 -1.78
C HIS A 139 -21.05 -12.47 -2.10
N ASP A 140 -21.14 -11.27 -2.68
CA ASP A 140 -19.98 -10.50 -3.13
C ASP A 140 -20.20 -8.98 -2.99
N ASP A 141 -21.09 -8.57 -2.09
CA ASP A 141 -21.33 -7.16 -1.81
C ASP A 141 -20.04 -6.51 -1.32
N TYR A 142 -19.82 -5.29 -1.78
CA TYR A 142 -18.64 -4.50 -1.45
C TYR A 142 -19.04 -3.09 -1.05
N PHE A 143 -18.58 -2.64 0.09
CA PHE A 143 -18.68 -1.26 0.55
C PHE A 143 -17.31 -0.71 0.91
N SER A 144 -17.02 0.54 0.54
CA SER A 144 -15.86 1.26 1.06
C SER A 144 -16.17 2.73 1.32
N LEU A 145 -15.60 3.25 2.38
CA LEU A 145 -15.63 4.64 2.79
C LEU A 145 -14.19 5.10 3.06
N LEU A 146 -13.84 6.28 2.54
CA LEU A 146 -12.65 7.03 2.92
C LEU A 146 -13.07 8.46 3.24
N GLY A 147 -12.89 8.88 4.48
CA GLY A 147 -13.06 10.28 4.92
C GLY A 147 -11.74 10.85 5.40
N GLN A 148 -11.40 12.05 4.98
CA GLN A 148 -10.17 12.77 5.41
C GLN A 148 -10.48 14.23 5.62
N ILE A 149 -9.90 14.80 6.64
CA ILE A 149 -9.78 16.24 6.82
C ILE A 149 -8.31 16.61 6.96
N GLU A 150 -7.85 17.57 6.20
CA GLU A 150 -6.53 18.13 6.28
C GLU A 150 -6.62 19.62 6.61
N VAL A 151 -5.83 20.06 7.60
CA VAL A 151 -5.79 21.45 8.05
C VAL A 151 -4.34 21.89 8.11
N GLY A 152 -4.05 23.07 7.59
CA GLY A 152 -2.68 23.55 7.59
C GLY A 152 -2.53 24.99 7.17
N VAL A 153 -1.28 25.38 7.00
CA VAL A 153 -0.89 26.72 6.55
C VAL A 153 0.14 26.63 5.44
N ALA A 154 0.11 27.60 4.54
CA ALA A 154 1.09 27.74 3.48
C ALA A 154 1.73 29.12 3.47
N ASN A 155 2.95 29.21 2.89
CA ASN A 155 3.70 30.45 2.69
C ASN A 155 3.94 31.25 3.99
N ARG A 156 4.35 30.56 5.06
CA ARG A 156 4.76 31.18 6.32
C ARG A 156 6.28 31.30 6.42
N SER A 157 6.76 32.21 7.26
CA SER A 157 8.22 32.41 7.46
C SER A 157 8.91 31.14 7.96
N TRP A 158 8.22 30.34 8.77
CA TRP A 158 8.72 29.11 9.38
C TRP A 158 8.42 27.83 8.54
N ALA A 159 7.45 27.87 7.62
CA ALA A 159 7.10 26.75 6.74
C ALA A 159 6.56 27.25 5.39
N ASP A 160 7.00 26.67 4.29
CA ASP A 160 6.34 26.86 3.00
C ASP A 160 5.00 26.10 2.95
N ALA A 161 4.94 24.94 3.62
CA ALA A 161 3.72 24.21 3.87
C ALA A 161 3.85 23.43 5.19
N PHE A 162 2.79 23.47 6.00
CA PHE A 162 2.63 22.63 7.17
C PHE A 162 1.16 22.20 7.27
N PHE A 163 0.92 20.89 7.21
CA PHE A 163 -0.41 20.31 7.24
C PHE A 163 -0.47 19.17 8.25
N VAL A 164 -1.60 19.08 8.93
CA VAL A 164 -1.98 17.92 9.75
C VAL A 164 -3.26 17.36 9.20
N SER A 165 -3.34 16.05 9.06
CA SER A 165 -4.55 15.38 8.59
C SER A 165 -4.98 14.25 9.52
N ALA A 166 -6.30 14.07 9.59
CA ALA A 166 -6.93 12.90 10.17
C ALA A 166 -7.79 12.22 9.10
N SER A 167 -7.72 10.90 9.02
CA SER A 167 -8.57 10.15 8.11
C SER A 167 -9.11 8.88 8.77
N TYR A 168 -10.29 8.48 8.29
CA TYR A 168 -10.93 7.21 8.61
C TYR A 168 -11.24 6.48 7.32
N SER A 169 -10.94 5.19 7.28
CA SER A 169 -11.34 4.33 6.18
C SER A 169 -12.07 3.10 6.70
N LYS A 170 -13.03 2.63 5.94
CA LYS A 170 -13.80 1.40 6.22
C LYS A 170 -14.00 0.63 4.93
N THR A 171 -13.93 -0.70 5.00
CA THR A 171 -14.27 -1.60 3.90
C THR A 171 -15.00 -2.80 4.48
N ASP A 172 -16.18 -3.08 3.97
CA ASP A 172 -16.94 -4.30 4.24
C ASP A 172 -17.03 -5.09 2.92
N LYS A 173 -16.67 -6.36 2.96
CA LYS A 173 -16.63 -7.21 1.78
C LYS A 173 -17.12 -8.61 2.09
N GLU A 174 -18.16 -9.02 1.39
CA GLU A 174 -18.56 -10.42 1.29
C GLU A 174 -17.56 -11.20 0.41
N LEU A 175 -17.32 -12.45 0.74
CA LEU A 175 -16.40 -13.32 0.02
C LEU A 175 -17.16 -14.44 -0.66
N GLN A 176 -17.28 -14.40 -1.98
CA GLN A 176 -18.00 -15.42 -2.73
C GLN A 176 -17.18 -16.69 -2.98
N THR A 177 -15.86 -16.54 -3.15
CA THR A 177 -14.95 -17.66 -3.42
C THR A 177 -13.59 -17.44 -2.79
N GLY A 178 -12.84 -18.54 -2.61
CA GLY A 178 -11.42 -18.50 -2.33
C GLY A 178 -10.57 -18.24 -3.57
N SER A 179 -9.33 -18.73 -3.56
CA SER A 179 -8.42 -18.66 -4.71
C SER A 179 -8.86 -19.55 -5.88
N VAL A 180 -9.65 -20.58 -5.62
CA VAL A 180 -10.25 -21.49 -6.60
C VAL A 180 -11.77 -21.33 -6.59
N GLN A 181 -12.38 -21.31 -7.77
CA GLN A 181 -13.80 -20.98 -7.93
C GLN A 181 -14.74 -22.16 -7.61
N ASP A 182 -14.23 -23.39 -7.51
CA ASP A 182 -15.00 -24.56 -7.09
C ASP A 182 -15.37 -24.54 -5.58
N LYS A 183 -14.70 -23.68 -4.81
CA LYS A 183 -14.99 -23.46 -3.40
C LYS A 183 -15.81 -22.19 -3.22
N VAL A 184 -17.10 -22.41 -2.97
CA VAL A 184 -18.11 -21.35 -2.84
C VAL A 184 -18.33 -21.00 -1.38
N TYR A 185 -18.34 -19.72 -1.05
CA TYR A 185 -18.66 -19.20 0.26
C TYR A 185 -20.01 -18.47 0.21
N GLY A 186 -20.78 -18.54 1.27
CA GLY A 186 -22.10 -17.93 1.36
C GLY A 186 -22.32 -17.07 2.59
N MET A 187 -21.37 -17.10 3.56
CA MET A 187 -21.44 -16.33 4.80
C MET A 187 -20.07 -15.75 5.22
N ALA A 188 -19.03 -16.05 4.47
CA ALA A 188 -17.69 -15.57 4.80
C ALA A 188 -17.54 -14.08 4.45
N GLU A 189 -16.99 -13.28 5.36
CA GLU A 189 -16.82 -11.85 5.20
C GLU A 189 -15.41 -11.41 5.59
N LYS A 190 -14.99 -10.29 5.03
CA LYS A 190 -13.78 -9.59 5.43
C LYS A 190 -14.07 -8.10 5.57
N ASN A 191 -13.93 -7.61 6.79
CA ASN A 191 -14.17 -6.23 7.16
C ASN A 191 -12.86 -5.58 7.59
N SER A 192 -12.66 -4.31 7.29
CA SER A 192 -11.50 -3.56 7.77
C SER A 192 -11.88 -2.12 8.07
N ASP A 193 -11.24 -1.55 9.06
CA ASP A 193 -11.33 -0.15 9.41
C ASP A 193 -9.98 0.38 9.85
N ALA A 194 -9.72 1.64 9.58
CA ALA A 194 -8.48 2.28 10.01
C ALA A 194 -8.68 3.76 10.32
N TRP A 195 -8.03 4.20 11.39
CA TRP A 195 -7.80 5.62 11.70
C TRP A 195 -6.37 5.98 11.36
N ASN A 196 -6.16 7.14 10.79
CA ASN A 196 -4.83 7.66 10.51
C ASN A 196 -4.73 9.12 10.94
N ILE A 197 -3.60 9.47 11.55
CA ILE A 197 -3.18 10.85 11.78
C ILE A 197 -1.83 11.02 11.08
N SER A 198 -1.68 12.12 10.33
CA SER A 198 -0.41 12.44 9.68
C SER A 198 -0.10 13.93 9.73
N ALA A 199 1.19 14.25 9.64
CA ALA A 199 1.69 15.62 9.53
C ALA A 199 2.70 15.68 8.38
N HIS A 200 2.68 16.78 7.64
CA HIS A 200 3.60 17.08 6.56
C HIS A 200 4.17 18.47 6.72
N TYR A 201 5.49 18.60 6.58
CA TYR A 201 6.23 19.86 6.69
C TYR A 201 7.14 20.03 5.48
N GLN A 202 7.11 21.21 4.89
CA GLN A 202 8.00 21.61 3.80
C GLN A 202 8.60 22.96 4.08
N LYS A 203 9.91 23.09 3.85
CA LYS A 203 10.64 24.35 3.96
C LYS A 203 11.75 24.43 2.92
N ARG A 204 11.67 25.45 2.05
CA ARG A 204 12.76 25.87 1.17
C ARG A 204 13.71 26.79 1.93
N ASN A 205 14.98 26.79 1.54
CA ASN A 205 16.05 27.52 2.24
C ASN A 205 16.05 27.21 3.75
N PHE A 206 15.99 25.90 4.10
CA PHE A 206 15.78 25.43 5.46
C PHE A 206 16.91 25.86 6.41
N ILE A 207 18.16 25.46 6.17
CA ILE A 207 19.36 25.89 6.93
C ILE A 207 20.25 26.72 6.01
N LEU A 208 20.43 26.26 4.77
CA LEU A 208 21.23 26.91 3.74
C LEU A 208 20.35 27.39 2.61
N LYS A 209 20.81 28.39 1.88
CA LYS A 209 20.17 28.81 0.61
C LYS A 209 20.15 27.61 -0.35
N ASN A 210 19.03 27.43 -1.07
CA ASN A 210 18.77 26.31 -1.98
C ASN A 210 18.74 24.92 -1.33
N MET A 211 18.63 24.83 -0.03
CA MET A 211 18.37 23.60 0.71
C MET A 211 16.89 23.47 1.01
N GLN A 212 16.26 22.36 0.63
CA GLN A 212 14.84 22.10 0.89
C GLN A 212 14.69 20.88 1.80
N LEU A 213 13.89 21.02 2.84
CA LEU A 213 13.45 19.92 3.70
C LEU A 213 11.99 19.59 3.40
N ASN A 214 11.70 18.31 3.19
CA ASN A 214 10.36 17.74 3.22
C ASN A 214 10.35 16.65 4.29
N ALA A 215 9.49 16.79 5.28
CA ALA A 215 9.33 15.81 6.35
C ALA A 215 7.87 15.41 6.49
N ALA A 216 7.63 14.14 6.78
CA ALA A 216 6.29 13.61 7.01
C ALA A 216 6.31 12.55 8.10
N LEU A 217 5.25 12.55 8.89
CA LEU A 217 4.97 11.57 9.94
C LEU A 217 3.55 11.07 9.75
N SER A 218 3.35 9.76 9.89
CA SER A 218 2.02 9.15 9.84
C SER A 218 1.94 8.03 10.86
N HIS A 219 0.81 7.95 11.56
CA HIS A 219 0.46 6.80 12.38
C HIS A 219 -0.95 6.33 12.05
N THR A 220 -1.08 5.03 11.79
CA THR A 220 -2.32 4.39 11.40
C THR A 220 -2.65 3.30 12.41
N TRP A 221 -3.85 3.30 12.93
CA TRP A 221 -4.44 2.17 13.66
C TRP A 221 -5.30 1.38 12.68
N ASP A 222 -4.76 0.29 12.16
CA ASP A 222 -5.41 -0.56 11.17
C ASP A 222 -5.93 -1.83 11.84
N HIS A 223 -7.18 -2.16 11.58
CA HIS A 223 -7.85 -3.35 12.07
C HIS A 223 -8.58 -4.03 10.92
N SER A 224 -8.48 -5.36 10.86
CA SER A 224 -9.31 -6.15 9.96
C SER A 224 -9.83 -7.41 10.66
N LEU A 225 -11.05 -7.79 10.28
CA LEU A 225 -11.77 -8.94 10.80
C LEU A 225 -12.13 -9.85 9.63
N THR A 226 -11.80 -11.13 9.76
CA THR A 226 -12.29 -12.17 8.86
C THR A 226 -13.32 -13.00 9.64
N VAL A 227 -14.55 -13.02 9.12
CA VAL A 227 -15.68 -13.77 9.70
C VAL A 227 -15.86 -15.06 8.91
N ASP A 228 -15.82 -16.21 9.58
CA ASP A 228 -15.95 -17.54 9.01
C ASP A 228 -16.63 -18.46 10.02
N THR A 229 -17.93 -18.21 10.26
CA THR A 229 -18.67 -18.74 11.41
C THR A 229 -19.64 -19.86 11.07
N THR A 230 -19.79 -20.23 9.81
CA THR A 230 -20.73 -21.28 9.40
C THR A 230 -20.04 -22.60 9.08
N TYR A 231 -20.73 -23.72 9.36
CA TYR A 231 -20.34 -25.08 8.96
C TYR A 231 -21.15 -25.53 7.75
N ARG A 232 -21.36 -24.64 6.76
CA ARG A 232 -22.09 -24.95 5.55
C ARG A 232 -21.16 -25.01 4.34
N LYS A 233 -21.42 -25.94 3.46
CA LYS A 233 -20.80 -26.01 2.15
C LYS A 233 -21.80 -25.50 1.12
N TYR A 234 -21.53 -24.32 0.56
CA TYR A 234 -22.38 -23.70 -0.43
C TYR A 234 -22.08 -24.17 -1.85
N TYR A 235 -23.07 -24.05 -2.69
CA TYR A 235 -23.01 -24.28 -4.14
C TYR A 235 -23.31 -22.97 -4.88
N TRP A 236 -23.04 -22.96 -6.16
CA TRP A 236 -23.22 -21.77 -6.99
C TRP A 236 -24.67 -21.35 -7.25
N ASP A 237 -25.64 -22.17 -6.96
CA ASP A 237 -27.08 -21.84 -6.98
C ASP A 237 -27.55 -21.17 -5.69
N GLY A 238 -26.65 -21.02 -4.70
CA GLY A 238 -26.97 -20.49 -3.36
C GLY A 238 -27.47 -21.57 -2.38
N GLY A 239 -27.67 -22.79 -2.83
CA GLY A 239 -27.96 -23.93 -1.98
C GLY A 239 -26.77 -24.33 -1.11
N TYR A 240 -27.01 -25.07 -0.04
CA TYR A 240 -25.96 -25.56 0.85
C TYR A 240 -26.32 -26.91 1.47
N ILE A 241 -25.29 -27.58 1.95
CA ILE A 241 -25.41 -28.73 2.84
C ILE A 241 -24.69 -28.42 4.15
N ASP A 242 -25.14 -29.03 5.26
CA ASP A 242 -24.45 -28.93 6.52
C ASP A 242 -23.11 -29.67 6.45
N GLY A 243 -22.08 -29.05 7.00
CA GLY A 243 -20.72 -29.55 7.04
C GLY A 243 -20.20 -29.66 8.48
N GLN A 244 -18.91 -29.95 8.60
CA GLN A 244 -18.22 -30.04 9.89
C GLN A 244 -17.07 -29.03 10.00
N ARG A 245 -16.89 -28.19 8.99
CA ARG A 245 -15.76 -27.25 8.88
C ARG A 245 -16.25 -25.93 8.32
N ASN A 246 -15.60 -24.87 8.73
CA ASN A 246 -15.89 -23.54 8.23
C ASN A 246 -15.49 -23.36 6.73
N GLU A 247 -15.93 -22.28 6.13
CA GLU A 247 -15.85 -22.06 4.67
C GLU A 247 -14.43 -21.79 4.18
N ILE A 248 -13.70 -20.89 4.84
CA ILE A 248 -12.39 -20.43 4.39
C ILE A 248 -11.28 -21.37 4.84
N MET A 249 -11.18 -21.60 6.14
CA MET A 249 -10.04 -22.28 6.75
C MET A 249 -10.18 -23.80 6.80
N GLY A 250 -11.40 -24.30 6.65
CA GLY A 250 -11.69 -25.73 6.76
C GLY A 250 -11.42 -26.31 8.15
N LYS A 251 -11.64 -25.50 9.21
CA LYS A 251 -11.40 -25.80 10.63
C LYS A 251 -12.64 -25.45 11.46
N GLU A 252 -12.40 -25.01 12.68
CA GLU A 252 -13.42 -24.49 13.60
C GLU A 252 -13.93 -23.11 13.16
N ARG A 253 -15.11 -22.70 13.68
CA ARG A 253 -15.63 -21.34 13.50
C ARG A 253 -14.60 -20.32 13.94
N SER A 254 -14.50 -19.23 13.18
CA SER A 254 -13.45 -18.24 13.36
C SER A 254 -13.99 -16.82 13.21
N MET A 255 -13.62 -15.95 14.13
CA MET A 255 -13.71 -14.50 14.01
C MET A 255 -12.31 -13.95 14.24
N ARG A 256 -11.52 -13.90 13.17
CA ARG A 256 -10.08 -13.59 13.24
C ARG A 256 -9.80 -12.14 13.06
N HIS A 257 -9.23 -11.54 14.09
CA HIS A 257 -8.82 -10.16 14.14
C HIS A 257 -7.34 -10.01 13.79
N TYR A 258 -7.03 -8.94 13.06
CA TYR A 258 -5.68 -8.49 12.74
C TYR A 258 -5.59 -7.00 13.07
N LYS A 259 -4.79 -6.63 14.06
CA LYS A 259 -4.45 -5.23 14.37
C LYS A 259 -3.04 -4.96 13.86
N ARG A 260 -2.91 -4.03 12.92
CA ARG A 260 -1.64 -3.71 12.24
C ARG A 260 -1.33 -2.22 12.33
N PRO A 261 -0.99 -1.71 13.54
CA PRO A 261 -0.58 -0.32 13.64
C PRO A 261 0.65 -0.10 12.77
N LEU A 262 0.62 0.98 11.98
CA LEU A 262 1.70 1.37 11.07
C LEU A 262 2.17 2.78 11.39
N THR A 263 3.45 2.93 11.73
CA THR A 263 4.10 4.23 11.87
C THR A 263 5.06 4.43 10.71
N VAL A 264 4.94 5.55 10.00
CA VAL A 264 5.85 5.95 8.93
C VAL A 264 6.44 7.32 9.24
N VAL A 265 7.76 7.42 9.17
CA VAL A 265 8.49 8.68 9.24
C VAL A 265 9.30 8.85 7.96
N ARG A 266 9.22 10.00 7.35
CA ARG A 266 10.04 10.36 6.18
C ARG A 266 10.70 11.72 6.40
N ALA A 267 11.94 11.82 5.98
CA ALA A 267 12.66 13.09 5.89
C ALA A 267 13.48 13.08 4.59
N ASN A 268 13.28 14.08 3.77
CA ASN A 268 14.01 14.26 2.52
C ASN A 268 14.65 15.65 2.52
N LEU A 269 15.96 15.69 2.40
CA LEU A 269 16.76 16.89 2.33
C LEU A 269 17.37 16.98 0.92
N ASP A 270 16.97 17.99 0.18
CA ASP A 270 17.47 18.27 -1.16
C ASP A 270 18.33 19.55 -1.11
N TYR A 271 19.56 19.47 -1.59
CA TYR A 271 20.50 20.58 -1.59
C TYR A 271 21.07 20.84 -3.00
N LYS A 272 20.58 21.91 -3.61
CA LYS A 272 21.07 22.40 -4.89
C LYS A 272 22.28 23.32 -4.65
N LEU A 273 23.48 22.74 -4.76
CA LEU A 273 24.74 23.49 -4.60
C LEU A 273 24.88 24.58 -5.67
N ASN A 274 24.57 24.24 -6.93
CA ASN A 274 24.51 25.15 -8.08
C ASN A 274 23.64 24.52 -9.20
N ASN A 275 23.67 25.09 -10.40
CA ASN A 275 22.87 24.59 -11.52
C ASN A 275 23.33 23.22 -12.07
N HIS A 276 24.53 22.78 -11.69
CA HIS A 276 25.13 21.54 -12.17
C HIS A 276 25.11 20.40 -11.14
N HIS A 277 24.99 20.71 -9.86
CA HIS A 277 25.17 19.76 -8.76
C HIS A 277 24.02 19.84 -7.75
N ASN A 278 23.32 18.74 -7.58
CA ASN A 278 22.28 18.59 -6.59
C ASN A 278 22.49 17.30 -5.76
N PHE A 279 22.36 17.41 -4.46
CA PHE A 279 22.50 16.31 -3.49
C PHE A 279 21.16 16.06 -2.80
N ASN A 280 20.80 14.81 -2.65
CA ASN A 280 19.58 14.43 -1.93
C ASN A 280 19.92 13.39 -0.87
N LEU A 281 19.48 13.64 0.36
CA LEU A 281 19.52 12.69 1.45
C LEU A 281 18.09 12.35 1.84
N ASN A 282 17.74 11.08 1.86
CA ASN A 282 16.42 10.61 2.21
C ASN A 282 16.49 9.59 3.35
N TYR A 283 15.59 9.71 4.30
CA TYR A 283 15.37 8.72 5.34
C TYR A 283 13.90 8.31 5.38
N HIS A 284 13.66 7.02 5.41
CA HIS A 284 12.35 6.43 5.57
C HIS A 284 12.39 5.37 6.69
N LEU A 285 11.48 5.50 7.65
CA LEU A 285 11.21 4.50 8.68
C LEU A 285 9.79 4.01 8.51
N SER A 286 9.59 2.70 8.55
CA SER A 286 8.28 2.09 8.73
C SER A 286 8.33 1.07 9.86
N ARG A 287 7.36 1.17 10.79
CA ARG A 287 7.20 0.22 11.89
C ARG A 287 5.78 -0.33 11.83
N THR A 288 5.66 -1.63 11.58
CA THR A 288 4.39 -2.34 11.45
C THR A 288 4.24 -3.34 12.59
N GLY A 289 3.19 -3.19 13.39
CA GLY A 289 2.74 -4.21 14.32
C GLY A 289 1.92 -5.30 13.61
N ASN A 290 1.76 -6.44 14.24
CA ASN A 290 0.94 -7.54 13.72
C ASN A 290 0.37 -8.35 14.89
N ASP A 291 -0.68 -7.80 15.53
CA ASP A 291 -1.43 -8.51 16.55
C ASP A 291 -2.51 -9.34 15.88
N ARG A 292 -2.59 -10.61 16.22
CA ARG A 292 -3.60 -11.54 15.74
C ARG A 292 -4.24 -12.29 16.89
N TYR A 293 -5.55 -12.38 16.88
CA TYR A 293 -6.32 -13.20 17.81
C TYR A 293 -7.63 -13.66 17.17
N ASP A 294 -8.27 -14.63 17.74
CA ASP A 294 -9.55 -15.18 17.28
C ASP A 294 -10.53 -15.26 18.46
N ASP A 295 -11.76 -14.79 18.25
CA ASP A 295 -12.77 -14.76 19.30
C ASP A 295 -13.47 -16.11 19.49
N LEU A 296 -13.44 -16.97 18.49
CA LEU A 296 -14.16 -18.26 18.49
C LEU A 296 -13.24 -19.48 18.45
N ASP A 297 -12.16 -19.41 17.67
CA ASP A 297 -11.18 -20.49 17.57
C ASP A 297 -10.19 -20.43 18.75
N THR A 298 -10.54 -21.18 19.82
CA THR A 298 -9.70 -21.27 21.03
C THR A 298 -8.38 -22.01 20.83
N THR A 299 -8.21 -22.65 19.69
CA THR A 299 -6.95 -23.32 19.32
C THR A 299 -5.99 -22.38 18.57
N PHE A 300 -6.47 -21.19 18.19
CA PHE A 300 -5.64 -20.18 17.56
C PHE A 300 -4.77 -19.47 18.59
N GLU A 301 -3.48 -19.50 18.38
CA GLU A 301 -2.54 -18.83 19.27
C GLU A 301 -2.35 -17.35 18.87
N PRO A 302 -2.63 -16.40 19.78
CA PRO A 302 -2.43 -14.98 19.51
C PRO A 302 -0.97 -14.65 19.27
N SER A 303 -0.71 -13.68 18.40
CA SER A 303 0.65 -13.16 18.17
C SER A 303 0.69 -11.64 18.27
N ASN A 304 1.80 -11.11 18.71
CA ASN A 304 2.07 -9.68 18.81
C ASN A 304 3.50 -9.41 18.33
N ASP A 305 3.66 -9.33 17.02
CA ASP A 305 4.95 -9.19 16.37
C ASP A 305 5.13 -7.77 15.82
N VAL A 306 6.37 -7.35 15.63
CA VAL A 306 6.70 -6.03 15.09
C VAL A 306 7.82 -6.16 14.06
N VAL A 307 7.67 -5.48 12.92
CA VAL A 307 8.74 -5.33 11.94
C VAL A 307 9.05 -3.85 11.79
N THR A 308 10.31 -3.48 12.02
CA THR A 308 10.81 -2.13 11.79
C THR A 308 11.78 -2.14 10.62
N LYS A 309 11.57 -1.25 9.66
CA LYS A 309 12.43 -1.06 8.50
C LYS A 309 12.95 0.36 8.47
N HIS A 310 14.22 0.53 8.14
CA HIS A 310 14.81 1.82 7.82
C HIS A 310 15.38 1.76 6.41
N ILE A 311 15.19 2.82 5.65
CA ILE A 311 15.82 2.99 4.34
C ILE A 311 16.50 4.35 4.36
N LEU A 312 17.81 4.35 4.26
CA LEU A 312 18.62 5.55 4.13
C LEU A 312 19.11 5.63 2.67
N GLY A 313 18.77 6.71 1.98
CA GLY A 313 19.13 6.91 0.59
C GLY A 313 19.95 8.19 0.42
N PHE A 314 21.01 8.12 -0.35
CA PHE A 314 21.76 9.28 -0.81
C PHE A 314 21.79 9.26 -2.33
N SER A 315 21.52 10.43 -2.96
CA SER A 315 21.73 10.58 -4.40
C SER A 315 22.45 11.87 -4.74
N TYR A 316 23.24 11.79 -5.80
CA TYR A 316 23.90 12.92 -6.43
C TYR A 316 23.42 13.03 -7.87
N ASN A 317 22.83 14.19 -8.18
CA ASN A 317 22.35 14.52 -9.51
C ASN A 317 23.28 15.57 -10.12
N GLN A 318 23.71 15.30 -11.33
CA GLN A 318 24.63 16.15 -12.08
C GLN A 318 24.02 16.57 -13.42
N SER A 319 24.07 17.86 -13.73
CA SER A 319 23.64 18.42 -15.01
C SER A 319 24.83 19.08 -15.70
N LEU A 320 25.20 18.59 -16.87
CA LEU A 320 26.35 19.02 -17.64
C LEU A 320 25.92 19.46 -19.05
N LEU A 321 26.83 20.12 -19.79
CA LEU A 321 26.63 20.52 -21.17
C LEU A 321 25.36 21.38 -21.37
N ASP A 322 25.18 22.38 -20.50
CA ASP A 322 24.01 23.26 -20.48
C ASP A 322 22.66 22.49 -20.37
N GLY A 323 22.64 21.42 -19.53
CA GLY A 323 21.45 20.60 -19.32
C GLY A 323 21.23 19.50 -20.36
N LYS A 324 22.09 19.36 -21.36
CA LYS A 324 21.98 18.26 -22.33
C LYS A 324 22.33 16.89 -21.76
N MET A 325 23.17 16.86 -20.72
CA MET A 325 23.57 15.62 -20.06
C MET A 325 23.16 15.66 -18.57
N GLU A 326 22.32 14.72 -18.16
CA GLU A 326 21.86 14.55 -16.79
C GLU A 326 22.30 13.19 -16.27
N ASN A 327 23.02 13.18 -15.15
CA ASN A 327 23.49 11.97 -14.49
C ASN A 327 22.88 11.89 -13.09
N VAL A 328 22.55 10.68 -12.66
CA VAL A 328 22.08 10.38 -11.30
C VAL A 328 22.89 9.21 -10.78
N PHE A 329 23.48 9.37 -9.62
CA PHE A 329 24.15 8.31 -8.86
C PHE A 329 23.45 8.19 -7.51
N PHE A 330 23.16 6.98 -7.06
CA PHE A 330 22.54 6.79 -5.75
C PHE A 330 22.98 5.50 -5.06
N ILE A 331 22.87 5.54 -3.75
CA ILE A 331 23.08 4.41 -2.86
C ILE A 331 21.96 4.38 -1.82
N LYS A 332 21.50 3.20 -1.44
CA LYS A 332 20.44 2.97 -0.45
C LYS A 332 20.91 1.90 0.53
N ASP A 333 20.82 2.18 1.83
CA ASP A 333 21.00 1.18 2.88
C ASP A 333 19.61 0.78 3.42
N TYR A 334 19.33 -0.52 3.39
CA TYR A 334 18.08 -1.11 3.84
C TYR A 334 18.33 -1.89 5.12
N ILE A 335 17.76 -1.46 6.23
CA ILE A 335 17.86 -2.09 7.53
C ILE A 335 16.51 -2.72 7.86
N ASN A 336 16.50 -4.04 8.07
CA ASN A 336 15.31 -4.79 8.47
C ASN A 336 15.50 -5.34 9.89
N HIS A 337 14.56 -4.97 10.77
CA HIS A 337 14.56 -5.38 12.18
C HIS A 337 13.21 -6.00 12.57
N PRO A 338 12.98 -7.29 12.25
CA PRO A 338 11.86 -8.04 12.81
C PRO A 338 12.10 -8.36 14.29
N ASN A 339 11.05 -8.20 15.09
CA ASN A 339 10.99 -8.64 16.47
C ASN A 339 9.77 -9.56 16.62
N ILE A 340 10.03 -10.86 16.76
CA ILE A 340 9.04 -11.92 16.79
C ILE A 340 8.94 -12.41 18.21
N ARG A 341 7.77 -12.23 18.79
CA ARG A 341 7.49 -12.55 20.20
C ARG A 341 6.91 -13.95 20.38
N GLN A 342 6.18 -14.42 19.38
CA GLN A 342 5.56 -15.73 19.43
C GLN A 342 5.43 -16.34 18.04
N THR A 343 5.82 -17.61 17.92
CA THR A 343 5.63 -18.39 16.71
C THR A 343 5.21 -19.78 17.08
N ASP A 344 3.93 -20.04 17.17
CA ASP A 344 3.39 -21.38 17.44
C ASP A 344 2.94 -22.11 16.17
N GLN A 345 3.35 -21.62 15.01
CA GLN A 345 3.10 -22.34 13.77
C GLN A 345 4.33 -23.16 13.40
N PRO A 346 4.18 -24.48 13.17
CA PRO A 346 5.28 -25.31 12.71
C PRO A 346 5.82 -24.69 11.40
N SER A 347 7.12 -24.40 11.37
CA SER A 347 7.74 -23.96 10.14
C SER A 347 7.62 -25.07 9.12
N VAL A 348 7.31 -24.73 7.87
CA VAL A 348 7.21 -25.69 6.75
C VAL A 348 8.54 -26.45 6.54
N THR A 349 9.62 -25.99 7.12
CA THR A 349 10.97 -26.53 6.99
C THR A 349 11.45 -27.33 8.19
N GLY A 350 10.61 -27.54 9.24
CA GLY A 350 11.04 -28.28 10.44
C GLY A 350 12.10 -27.58 11.29
N SER A 351 12.43 -26.32 11.00
CA SER A 351 13.28 -25.49 11.85
C SER A 351 12.48 -24.93 13.02
N GLU A 352 13.05 -24.92 14.21
CA GLU A 352 12.44 -24.31 15.39
C GLU A 352 12.01 -22.88 15.10
N ALA A 353 10.84 -22.51 15.61
CA ALA A 353 10.33 -21.15 15.51
C ALA A 353 11.34 -20.17 16.12
N VAL A 354 11.85 -19.25 15.30
CA VAL A 354 12.85 -18.28 15.74
C VAL A 354 12.15 -17.15 16.47
N GLN A 355 12.10 -17.22 17.81
CA GLN A 355 11.74 -16.09 18.66
C GLN A 355 12.93 -15.13 18.81
N GLY A 356 12.64 -13.85 18.94
CA GLY A 356 13.63 -12.83 19.21
C GLY A 356 13.69 -11.74 18.16
N SER A 357 14.72 -10.93 18.24
CA SER A 357 14.98 -9.85 17.31
C SER A 357 16.27 -10.10 16.53
N THR A 358 16.27 -9.73 15.28
CA THR A 358 17.47 -9.75 14.43
C THR A 358 17.52 -8.47 13.61
N THR A 359 18.74 -8.02 13.29
CA THR A 359 18.94 -6.87 12.42
C THR A 359 19.79 -7.30 11.24
N LYS A 360 19.32 -6.99 10.03
CA LYS A 360 20.06 -7.29 8.80
C LYS A 360 20.06 -6.04 7.90
N ASN A 361 21.22 -5.78 7.31
CA ASN A 361 21.43 -4.66 6.39
C ASN A 361 21.65 -5.19 4.97
N TYR A 362 21.16 -4.42 4.00
CA TYR A 362 21.30 -4.73 2.59
C TYR A 362 21.55 -3.43 1.81
N LEU A 363 22.32 -3.52 0.74
CA LEU A 363 22.76 -2.37 -0.02
C LEU A 363 22.11 -2.38 -1.41
N GLY A 364 21.48 -1.27 -1.81
CA GLY A 364 21.06 -0.99 -3.17
C GLY A 364 21.84 0.19 -3.73
N TYR A 365 22.06 0.20 -5.04
CA TYR A 365 22.77 1.28 -5.71
C TYR A 365 22.38 1.36 -7.18
N GLY A 366 22.65 2.50 -7.80
CA GLY A 366 22.35 2.63 -9.22
C GLY A 366 22.90 3.90 -9.83
N VAL A 367 22.81 3.93 -11.15
CA VAL A 367 23.23 5.02 -12.00
C VAL A 367 22.22 5.22 -13.12
N GLY A 368 21.92 6.47 -13.42
CA GLY A 368 21.12 6.87 -14.58
C GLY A 368 21.84 7.94 -15.37
N LEU A 369 21.75 7.84 -16.68
CA LEU A 369 22.29 8.81 -17.62
C LEU A 369 21.22 9.17 -18.65
N ARG A 370 21.01 10.47 -18.87
CA ARG A 370 20.19 11.01 -19.95
C ARG A 370 21.04 11.96 -20.78
N TYR A 371 21.05 11.75 -22.08
CA TYR A 371 21.72 12.64 -23.01
C TYR A 371 20.77 13.11 -24.11
N THR A 372 20.58 14.43 -24.21
CA THR A 372 19.75 15.06 -25.23
C THR A 372 20.61 15.29 -26.45
N VAL A 373 20.44 14.42 -27.43
CA VAL A 373 21.21 14.47 -28.72
C VAL A 373 20.73 15.64 -29.58
N ALA A 374 19.42 15.86 -29.63
CA ALA A 374 18.76 16.93 -30.35
C ALA A 374 17.47 17.33 -29.63
N GLU A 375 16.83 18.44 -29.99
CA GLU A 375 15.59 18.91 -29.36
C GLU A 375 14.50 17.82 -29.32
N ALA A 376 14.41 16.97 -30.33
CA ALA A 376 13.42 15.91 -30.46
C ALA A 376 13.94 14.52 -30.03
N LEU A 377 15.23 14.39 -29.63
CA LEU A 377 15.83 13.09 -29.34
C LEU A 377 16.65 13.11 -28.06
N ALA A 378 16.24 12.29 -27.07
CA ALA A 378 17.03 12.04 -25.89
C ALA A 378 17.22 10.53 -25.69
N VAL A 379 18.42 10.12 -25.33
CA VAL A 379 18.78 8.74 -24.98
C VAL A 379 18.89 8.65 -23.47
N LYS A 380 18.29 7.63 -22.88
CA LYS A 380 18.39 7.32 -21.46
C LYS A 380 18.96 5.92 -21.29
N VAL A 381 19.88 5.76 -20.34
CA VAL A 381 20.39 4.46 -19.92
C VAL A 381 20.43 4.46 -18.40
N SER A 382 19.99 3.38 -17.78
CA SER A 382 20.07 3.26 -16.33
C SER A 382 20.32 1.83 -15.88
N TYR A 383 20.98 1.72 -14.74
CA TYR A 383 21.18 0.47 -14.00
C TYR A 383 20.84 0.68 -12.53
N GLU A 384 20.14 -0.28 -11.93
CA GLU A 384 19.87 -0.31 -10.49
C GLU A 384 19.98 -1.73 -9.96
N HIS A 385 20.79 -1.91 -8.93
CA HIS A 385 20.70 -3.05 -8.03
C HIS A 385 19.67 -2.74 -6.94
N SER A 386 18.48 -3.29 -7.09
CA SER A 386 17.34 -3.05 -6.19
C SER A 386 17.19 -4.17 -5.16
N VAL A 387 16.74 -3.81 -3.97
CA VAL A 387 16.45 -4.74 -2.88
C VAL A 387 15.02 -4.54 -2.42
N ARG A 388 14.23 -5.62 -2.33
CA ARG A 388 12.90 -5.64 -1.70
C ARG A 388 12.95 -6.38 -0.38
N LEU A 389 12.72 -5.68 0.70
CA LEU A 389 12.59 -6.30 2.01
C LEU A 389 11.25 -7.06 2.13
N PRO A 390 11.22 -8.25 2.73
CA PRO A 390 9.98 -8.94 3.00
C PRO A 390 9.00 -8.06 3.78
N ILE A 391 7.73 -8.06 3.42
CA ILE A 391 6.70 -7.36 4.19
C ILE A 391 6.34 -8.15 5.45
N ALA A 392 5.69 -7.48 6.42
CA ALA A 392 5.30 -8.12 7.69
C ALA A 392 4.48 -9.41 7.47
N ARG A 393 3.57 -9.41 6.50
CA ARG A 393 2.75 -10.59 6.16
C ARG A 393 3.57 -11.78 5.64
N GLU A 394 4.63 -11.54 4.90
CA GLU A 394 5.53 -12.59 4.39
C GLU A 394 6.39 -13.18 5.50
N LEU A 395 6.88 -12.34 6.41
CA LEU A 395 7.69 -12.77 7.55
C LEU A 395 6.87 -13.48 8.63
N LEU A 396 5.66 -12.99 8.90
CA LEU A 396 4.87 -13.36 10.07
C LEU A 396 3.65 -14.22 9.70
N GLY A 397 3.44 -14.47 8.39
CA GLY A 397 2.28 -15.20 7.91
C GLY A 397 0.96 -14.45 8.07
N ASN A 398 -0.14 -15.12 7.72
CA ASN A 398 -1.49 -14.57 7.85
C ASN A 398 -2.41 -15.41 8.75
N GLY A 399 -1.86 -16.47 9.38
CA GLY A 399 -2.64 -17.37 10.25
C GLY A 399 -3.68 -18.24 9.53
N THR A 400 -3.69 -18.22 8.17
CA THR A 400 -4.60 -19.03 7.36
C THR A 400 -3.86 -19.98 6.42
N ASN A 401 -3.32 -19.45 5.34
CA ASN A 401 -2.65 -20.18 4.27
C ASN A 401 -1.22 -19.68 3.97
N ILE A 402 -0.76 -18.63 4.63
CA ILE A 402 0.62 -18.15 4.57
C ILE A 402 1.25 -18.39 5.94
N TYR A 403 2.22 -19.27 5.98
CA TYR A 403 2.97 -19.58 7.20
C TYR A 403 4.05 -18.53 7.45
N ALA A 404 4.36 -18.31 8.73
CA ALA A 404 5.47 -17.45 9.13
C ALA A 404 6.80 -18.00 8.62
N ASN A 405 7.64 -17.13 8.07
CA ASN A 405 9.01 -17.47 7.67
C ASN A 405 9.96 -16.31 7.92
N VAL A 406 10.50 -16.27 9.11
CA VAL A 406 11.43 -15.22 9.56
C VAL A 406 12.82 -15.33 8.92
N ALA A 407 13.11 -16.45 8.29
CA ALA A 407 14.38 -16.67 7.59
C ALA A 407 14.34 -16.15 6.13
N LEU A 408 13.20 -15.61 5.66
CA LEU A 408 13.09 -15.04 4.34
C LEU A 408 14.21 -14.01 4.10
N LYS A 409 14.87 -14.19 2.96
CA LYS A 409 15.85 -13.23 2.46
C LYS A 409 15.15 -12.17 1.62
N PRO A 410 15.69 -10.97 1.50
CA PRO A 410 15.24 -10.00 0.53
C PRO A 410 15.32 -10.54 -0.89
N GLU A 411 14.44 -10.07 -1.73
CA GLU A 411 14.56 -10.24 -3.17
C GLU A 411 15.48 -9.16 -3.73
N ASN A 412 16.33 -9.55 -4.65
CA ASN A 412 17.22 -8.64 -5.37
C ASN A 412 16.90 -8.66 -6.86
N SER A 413 17.08 -7.53 -7.52
CA SER A 413 16.91 -7.40 -8.96
C SER A 413 17.98 -6.46 -9.53
N ASP A 414 18.58 -6.86 -10.63
CA ASP A 414 19.46 -6.02 -11.44
C ASP A 414 18.67 -5.52 -12.66
N ASN A 415 18.34 -4.23 -12.65
CA ASN A 415 17.47 -3.60 -13.64
C ASN A 415 18.29 -2.77 -14.62
N PHE A 416 18.22 -3.11 -15.89
CA PHE A 416 18.81 -2.34 -16.98
C PHE A 416 17.69 -1.73 -17.83
N ASN A 417 17.76 -0.44 -18.11
CA ASN A 417 16.81 0.24 -18.98
C ASN A 417 17.55 1.14 -19.97
N ALA A 418 17.04 1.18 -21.22
CA ALA A 418 17.55 2.01 -22.28
C ALA A 418 16.38 2.62 -23.10
#